data_22b45730294e6277ccfaa82860d43035
#
_entry.id   22b45730294e6277ccfaa82860d43035
#
_cell.length_a   1.000
_cell.length_b   1.000
_cell.length_c   1.000
_cell.angle_alpha   90.00
_cell.angle_beta   90.00
_cell.angle_gamma   90.00
#
_symmetry.space_group_name_H-M   'P 1'
#
loop_
_entity.id
_entity.type
_entity.pdbx_description
1 polymer ?
#
loop_
_entity_poly.entity_id
_entity_poly.type
_entity_poly.pdbx_seq_one_letter_code
_entity_poly.pdbx_strand_id
1 'polypeptide(L)'
;MIKLIAEIGINHNGSYYEAEKLINIASFTNCWGIKFQFRNLNNYFLNSSKSAELGKEIIDEEIKKNFLNHKQIIQLATYAKKKNLKVGLSLFSKKDYKFFKN
;
A
#
# COMPACT_ATOMS: atom_id res chain seq x y z
N MET A 1 -16.32 6.08 -20.64
CA MET A 1 -16.66 5.26 -19.46
C MET A 1 -15.69 5.56 -18.33
N ILE A 2 -16.20 5.75 -17.13
CA ILE A 2 -15.37 6.00 -15.95
C ILE A 2 -14.78 4.68 -15.48
N LYS A 3 -13.46 4.66 -15.25
CA LYS A 3 -12.78 3.51 -14.66
C LYS A 3 -12.71 3.70 -13.15
N LEU A 4 -13.16 2.70 -12.40
CA LEU A 4 -13.17 2.75 -10.94
C LEU A 4 -11.96 2.00 -10.40
N ILE A 5 -11.26 2.64 -9.47
CA ILE A 5 -10.11 2.05 -8.77
C ILE A 5 -10.47 1.95 -7.29
N ALA A 6 -10.41 0.73 -6.75
CA ALA A 6 -10.61 0.54 -5.32
C ALA A 6 -9.33 0.92 -4.57
N GLU A 7 -9.42 1.89 -3.68
CA GLU A 7 -8.28 2.31 -2.85
C GLU A 7 -8.20 1.39 -1.63
N ILE A 8 -7.35 0.37 -1.71
CA ILE A 8 -7.10 -0.51 -0.57
C ILE A 8 -6.21 0.21 0.46
N GLY A 9 -5.22 0.97 -0.04
CA GLY A 9 -4.37 1.78 0.81
C GLY A 9 -3.71 0.98 1.91
N ILE A 10 -4.05 1.29 3.15
CA ILE A 10 -3.59 0.58 4.35
C ILE A 10 -4.74 -0.09 5.11
N ASN A 11 -5.89 -0.24 4.48
CA ASN A 11 -7.08 -0.82 5.12
C ASN A 11 -6.91 -2.30 5.45
N HIS A 12 -5.84 -2.94 4.99
CA HIS A 12 -5.49 -4.31 5.34
C HIS A 12 -4.91 -4.44 6.76
N ASN A 13 -4.59 -3.35 7.43
CA ASN A 13 -4.06 -3.33 8.81
C ASN A 13 -2.78 -4.19 8.99
N GLY A 14 -1.93 -4.27 7.97
CA GLY A 14 -0.72 -5.08 8.01
C GLY A 14 -0.93 -6.58 7.85
N SER A 15 -2.14 -7.01 7.54
CA SER A 15 -2.49 -8.42 7.35
C SER A 15 -2.55 -8.77 5.87
N TYR A 16 -1.71 -9.70 5.47
CA TYR A 16 -1.73 -10.24 4.10
C TYR A 16 -3.10 -10.85 3.77
N TYR A 17 -3.65 -11.59 4.72
CA TYR A 17 -4.95 -12.24 4.56
C TYR A 17 -6.07 -11.21 4.34
N GLU A 18 -6.08 -10.14 5.13
CA GLU A 18 -7.07 -9.07 4.96
C GLU A 18 -6.91 -8.38 3.61
N ALA A 19 -5.66 -8.18 3.16
CA ALA A 19 -5.41 -7.61 1.84
C ALA A 19 -5.94 -8.50 0.72
N GLU A 20 -5.76 -9.82 0.81
CA GLU A 20 -6.34 -10.75 -0.16
C GLU A 20 -7.86 -10.67 -0.18
N LYS A 21 -8.50 -10.58 0.99
CA LYS A 21 -9.96 -10.42 1.08
C LYS A 21 -10.42 -9.16 0.37
N LEU A 22 -9.71 -8.05 0.56
CA LEU A 22 -10.06 -6.79 -0.10
C LEU A 22 -9.91 -6.89 -1.62
N ILE A 23 -8.88 -7.57 -2.10
CA ILE A 23 -8.71 -7.83 -3.53
C ILE A 23 -9.89 -8.66 -4.07
N ASN A 24 -10.29 -9.69 -3.35
CA ASN A 24 -11.43 -10.54 -3.75
C ASN A 24 -12.72 -9.72 -3.83
N ILE A 25 -12.97 -8.89 -2.82
CA ILE A 25 -14.14 -8.01 -2.83
C ILE A 25 -14.10 -7.08 -4.04
N ALA A 26 -12.97 -6.44 -4.30
CA ALA A 26 -12.82 -5.56 -5.45
C ALA A 26 -13.08 -6.30 -6.76
N SER A 27 -12.63 -7.55 -6.88
CA SER A 27 -12.83 -8.32 -8.09
C SER A 27 -14.30 -8.61 -8.39
N PHE A 28 -15.15 -8.64 -7.38
CA PHE A 28 -16.60 -8.86 -7.56
C PHE A 28 -17.37 -7.58 -7.89
N THR A 29 -16.75 -6.41 -7.76
CA THR A 29 -17.44 -5.12 -7.92
C THR A 29 -17.23 -4.48 -9.29
N ASN A 30 -16.64 -5.20 -10.23
CA ASN A 30 -16.32 -4.68 -11.56
C ASN A 30 -15.38 -3.47 -11.55
N CYS A 31 -14.54 -3.32 -10.51
CA CYS A 31 -13.49 -2.32 -10.50
C CYS A 31 -12.50 -2.59 -11.63
N TRP A 32 -11.98 -1.53 -12.24
CA TRP A 32 -10.90 -1.64 -13.21
C TRP A 32 -9.59 -2.05 -12.55
N GLY A 33 -9.34 -1.56 -11.34
CA GLY A 33 -8.10 -1.86 -10.63
C GLY A 33 -8.17 -1.56 -9.16
N ILE A 34 -7.07 -1.81 -8.49
CA ILE A 34 -6.86 -1.54 -7.06
C ILE A 34 -5.60 -0.73 -6.87
N LYS A 35 -5.50 -0.06 -5.74
CA LYS A 35 -4.28 0.69 -5.39
C LYS A 35 -3.93 0.45 -3.93
N PHE A 36 -2.66 0.12 -3.70
CA PHE A 36 -2.06 0.02 -2.37
C PHE A 36 -1.25 1.26 -2.05
N GLN A 37 -0.92 1.42 -0.78
CA GLN A 37 0.10 2.36 -0.31
C GLN A 37 1.25 1.57 0.28
N PHE A 38 2.47 1.96 -0.05
CA PHE A 38 3.68 1.38 0.54
C PHE A 38 4.49 2.47 1.20
N ARG A 39 4.62 2.38 2.51
CA ARG A 39 5.48 3.25 3.31
C ARG A 39 6.48 2.39 4.03
N ASN A 40 7.76 2.59 3.73
CA ASN A 40 8.83 1.93 4.47
C ASN A 40 9.37 2.91 5.50
N LEU A 41 9.35 2.51 6.76
CA LEU A 41 9.78 3.35 7.87
C LEU A 41 11.21 3.86 7.68
N ASN A 42 12.09 3.02 7.12
CA ASN A 42 13.50 3.37 6.91
C ASN A 42 13.71 4.42 5.81
N ASN A 43 12.71 4.64 4.96
CA ASN A 43 12.80 5.53 3.80
C ASN A 43 11.89 6.74 3.92
N TYR A 44 11.26 6.94 5.07
CA TYR A 44 10.31 8.03 5.29
C TYR A 44 10.95 9.14 6.10
N PHE A 45 10.93 10.37 5.58
CA PHE A 45 11.54 11.54 6.21
C PHE A 45 10.50 12.47 6.81
N LEU A 46 10.75 12.93 8.03
CA LEU A 46 10.02 14.01 8.67
C LEU A 46 11.00 15.11 9.07
N ASN A 47 10.49 16.35 9.15
CA ASN A 47 11.28 17.47 9.65
C ASN A 47 11.70 17.26 11.12
N SER A 48 12.88 17.75 11.48
CA SER A 48 13.51 17.51 12.77
C SER A 48 13.10 18.48 13.88
N SER A 49 11.92 19.11 13.83
CA SER A 49 11.43 19.95 14.93
C SER A 49 10.81 19.08 16.03
N LYS A 50 10.76 19.62 17.29
CA LYS A 50 10.17 18.89 18.41
C LYS A 50 8.71 18.51 18.20
N SER A 51 7.93 19.37 17.56
CA SER A 51 6.55 19.07 17.23
C SER A 51 6.46 17.98 16.13
N ALA A 52 7.44 17.95 15.23
CA ALA A 52 7.54 16.90 14.22
C ALA A 52 7.95 15.57 14.83
N GLU A 53 8.74 15.57 15.92
CA GLU A 53 9.12 14.33 16.61
C GLU A 53 7.93 13.61 17.22
N LEU A 54 7.00 14.34 17.86
CA LEU A 54 5.76 13.75 18.37
C LEU A 54 4.89 13.22 17.25
N GLY A 55 4.75 14.00 16.17
CA GLY A 55 4.04 13.55 14.98
C GLY A 55 4.70 12.34 14.33
N LYS A 56 6.04 12.29 14.37
CA LYS A 56 6.80 11.16 13.84
C LYS A 56 6.51 9.87 14.60
N GLU A 57 6.45 9.91 15.94
CA GLU A 57 6.15 8.72 16.74
C GLU A 57 4.79 8.14 16.38
N ILE A 58 3.77 8.98 16.24
CA ILE A 58 2.42 8.55 15.86
C ILE A 58 2.42 7.93 14.46
N ILE A 59 3.10 8.58 13.52
CA ILE A 59 3.20 8.10 12.14
C ILE A 59 3.99 6.79 12.07
N ASP A 60 5.10 6.70 12.82
CA ASP A 60 5.92 5.48 12.86
C ASP A 60 5.11 4.28 13.36
N GLU A 61 4.29 4.47 14.40
CA GLU A 61 3.41 3.41 14.90
C GLU A 61 2.39 2.98 13.87
N GLU A 62 1.75 3.94 13.18
CA GLU A 62 0.79 3.65 12.12
C GLU A 62 1.44 2.91 10.95
N ILE A 63 2.66 3.31 10.56
CA ILE A 63 3.39 2.65 9.48
C ILE A 63 3.71 1.21 9.87
N LYS A 64 4.20 0.97 11.10
CA LYS A 64 4.50 -0.39 11.58
C LYS A 64 3.27 -1.27 11.63
N LYS A 65 2.17 -0.72 12.14
CA LYS A 65 0.91 -1.45 12.30
C LYS A 65 0.32 -1.87 10.97
N ASN A 66 0.48 -1.04 9.95
CA ASN A 66 -0.15 -1.23 8.65
C ASN A 66 0.86 -1.67 7.57
N PHE A 67 2.03 -2.15 7.97
CA PHE A 67 3.11 -2.45 7.04
C PHE A 67 2.94 -3.85 6.42
N LEU A 68 3.04 -3.90 5.10
CA LEU A 68 3.29 -5.11 4.33
C LEU A 68 4.61 -4.90 3.59
N ASN A 69 5.50 -5.89 3.63
CA ASN A 69 6.82 -5.75 3.03
C ASN A 69 6.78 -5.85 1.50
N HIS A 70 7.91 -5.57 0.86
CA HIS A 70 8.03 -5.60 -0.60
C HIS A 70 7.53 -6.91 -1.22
N LYS A 71 7.96 -8.03 -0.65
CA LYS A 71 7.59 -9.36 -1.15
C LYS A 71 6.08 -9.59 -1.07
N GLN A 72 5.48 -9.18 0.04
CA GLN A 72 4.03 -9.31 0.24
C GLN A 72 3.26 -8.46 -0.77
N ILE A 73 3.69 -7.22 -0.99
CA ILE A 73 3.05 -6.33 -1.97
C ILE A 73 3.15 -6.93 -3.38
N ILE A 74 4.31 -7.46 -3.75
CA ILE A 74 4.50 -8.09 -5.07
C ILE A 74 3.59 -9.31 -5.22
N GLN A 75 3.49 -10.14 -4.18
CA GLN A 75 2.60 -11.30 -4.20
C GLN A 75 1.13 -10.91 -4.33
N LEU A 76 0.72 -9.88 -3.62
CA LEU A 76 -0.65 -9.35 -3.71
C LEU A 76 -0.94 -8.76 -5.07
N ALA A 77 0.02 -8.04 -5.66
CA ALA A 77 -0.12 -7.51 -7.01
C ALA A 77 -0.30 -8.64 -8.03
N THR A 78 0.50 -9.70 -7.92
CA THR A 78 0.38 -10.87 -8.79
C THR A 78 -0.99 -11.52 -8.65
N TYR A 79 -1.46 -11.67 -7.42
CA TYR A 79 -2.78 -12.22 -7.13
C TYR A 79 -3.90 -11.38 -7.76
N ALA A 80 -3.82 -10.05 -7.61
CA ALA A 80 -4.81 -9.15 -8.19
C ALA A 80 -4.82 -9.21 -9.71
N LYS A 81 -3.65 -9.29 -10.35
CA LYS A 81 -3.54 -9.41 -11.80
C LYS A 81 -4.18 -10.69 -12.31
N LYS A 82 -4.06 -11.79 -11.58
CA LYS A 82 -4.74 -13.05 -11.93
C LYS A 82 -6.25 -12.92 -11.88
N LYS A 83 -6.77 -11.95 -11.15
CA LYS A 83 -8.22 -11.64 -11.10
C LYS A 83 -8.60 -10.54 -12.07
N ASN A 84 -7.75 -10.23 -13.05
CA ASN A 84 -7.97 -9.23 -14.09
C ASN A 84 -8.08 -7.80 -13.56
N LEU A 85 -7.46 -7.52 -12.43
CA LEU A 85 -7.40 -6.17 -11.86
C LEU A 85 -6.07 -5.51 -12.22
N LYS A 86 -6.13 -4.24 -12.61
CA LYS A 86 -4.93 -3.42 -12.69
C LYS A 86 -4.47 -3.06 -11.28
N VAL A 87 -3.17 -2.87 -11.09
CA VAL A 87 -2.61 -2.60 -9.76
C VAL A 87 -1.81 -1.31 -9.78
N GLY A 88 -2.14 -0.42 -8.87
CA GLY A 88 -1.40 0.80 -8.62
C GLY A 88 -0.77 0.77 -7.23
N LEU A 89 0.25 1.60 -7.05
CA LEU A 89 0.98 1.69 -5.79
C LEU A 89 1.38 3.13 -5.54
N SER A 90 1.00 3.68 -4.39
CA SER A 90 1.49 4.98 -3.94
C SER A 90 2.77 4.78 -3.15
N LEU A 91 3.80 5.54 -3.50
CA LEU A 91 5.13 5.44 -2.91
C LEU A 91 5.53 6.77 -2.29
N PHE A 92 6.36 6.73 -1.26
CA PHE A 92 6.73 7.89 -0.47
C PHE A 92 8.24 8.13 -0.44
N SER A 93 9.02 7.40 -1.27
CA SER A 93 10.46 7.63 -1.42
C SER A 93 10.93 7.20 -2.80
N LYS A 94 12.03 7.82 -3.25
CA LYS A 94 12.68 7.44 -4.53
C LYS A 94 13.24 6.03 -4.47
N LYS A 95 13.71 5.61 -3.30
CA LYS A 95 14.28 4.26 -3.12
C LYS A 95 13.23 3.20 -3.34
N ASP A 96 12.03 3.38 -2.78
CA ASP A 96 10.93 2.47 -2.98
C ASP A 96 10.45 2.46 -4.43
N TYR A 97 10.38 3.63 -5.06
CA TYR A 97 10.06 3.73 -6.47
C TYR A 97 11.01 2.91 -7.32
N LYS A 98 12.32 3.03 -7.08
CA LYS A 98 13.32 2.26 -7.83
C LYS A 98 13.13 0.75 -7.67
N PHE A 99 12.73 0.32 -6.49
CA PHE A 99 12.48 -1.09 -6.22
C PHE A 99 11.27 -1.61 -7.00
N PHE A 100 10.17 -0.86 -7.04
CA PHE A 100 8.92 -1.32 -7.61
C PHE A 100 8.72 -0.97 -9.08
N LYS A 101 9.56 -0.17 -9.70
CA LYS A 101 9.30 0.35 -11.05
C LYS A 101 9.21 -0.72 -12.14
N ASN A 102 9.71 -1.89 -11.86
CA ASN A 102 9.61 -3.04 -12.76
C ASN A 102 8.43 -3.93 -12.35
#